data_6298a55e23ba341ba2341efc4ee3edc2
#
_entry.id   6298a55e23ba341ba2341efc4ee3edc2
#
_cell.length_a   1.000
_cell.length_b   1.000
_cell.length_c   1.000
_cell.angle_alpha   90.00
_cell.angle_beta   90.00
_cell.angle_gamma   90.00
#
_symmetry.space_group_name_H-M   'P 1'
#
loop_
_entity.id
_entity.type
_entity.pdbx_description
1 polymer ?
#
loop_
_entity_poly.entity_id
_entity_poly.type
_entity_poly.pdbx_seq_one_letter_code
_entity_poly.pdbx_strand_id
1 'polypeptide(L)'
;MNRRVAVYILVALTVLMLVDGKYGLFDTTAPYRHLVRIEEAKGAGLDPGTPSAEKSGLLEEMLGPGQVLRLNNALGHINVTGTPGAERAQLNYNIYVYAANEAVGEAYLDRLDIRVVQSETGLDVRLVEPAKRPEEVHQVRLDVSASIPSEARVEIYNNMGTVRVENVSGPSIINNAFGDTTIKEVGGKLNVDAAYTNLDVTRVRGDLVVKGSYGSSSLRNIDGNVTVESDFRTTSLTDVKGDIEAEISFGGIAANEIDGDIKTKGAYTIIGARNVTGSAIAHTEYGTVRFQGIGKDMIVDARRSDVTIILEQVPDHRISLETENGSLALQGTLSQLQPQTGEAGKKMVNAVVGAGTHSIEVRNVQGNVSVKHPPHP
;
A
#
# COMPACT_ATOMS: atom_id res chain seq x y z
N MET A 1 -0.02 25.47 4.39
CA MET A 1 0.11 24.74 5.66
C MET A 1 0.42 25.73 6.77
N ASN A 2 -0.41 25.76 7.80
CA ASN A 2 -0.30 26.79 8.86
C ASN A 2 0.96 26.53 9.70
N ARG A 3 1.80 27.55 9.91
CA ARG A 3 3.09 27.46 10.62
C ARG A 3 2.99 26.76 12.00
N ARG A 4 1.83 26.86 12.66
CA ARG A 4 1.56 26.18 13.94
C ARG A 4 1.41 24.66 13.79
N VAL A 5 0.80 24.19 12.70
CA VAL A 5 0.65 22.75 12.43
C VAL A 5 2.00 22.10 12.12
N ALA A 6 2.88 22.77 11.38
CA ALA A 6 4.24 22.30 11.13
C ALA A 6 5.09 22.17 12.40
N VAL A 7 4.92 23.10 13.33
CA VAL A 7 5.61 23.06 14.65
C VAL A 7 5.09 21.91 15.50
N TYR A 8 3.79 21.63 15.52
CA TYR A 8 3.23 20.51 16.29
C TYR A 8 3.66 19.15 15.72
N ILE A 9 3.74 19.01 14.39
CA ILE A 9 4.25 17.80 13.73
C ILE A 9 5.74 17.61 14.07
N LEU A 10 6.54 18.67 14.03
CA LEU A 10 7.97 18.61 14.36
C LEU A 10 8.20 18.23 15.84
N VAL A 11 7.42 18.80 16.75
CA VAL A 11 7.48 18.48 18.19
C VAL A 11 7.04 17.03 18.44
N ALA A 12 5.98 16.56 17.79
CA ALA A 12 5.52 15.17 17.92
C ALA A 12 6.58 14.18 17.39
N LEU A 13 7.21 14.46 16.26
CA LEU A 13 8.31 13.63 15.72
C LEU A 13 9.53 13.64 16.64
N THR A 14 9.88 14.79 17.23
CA THR A 14 11.01 14.89 18.15
C THR A 14 10.74 14.14 19.47
N VAL A 15 9.53 14.18 19.98
CA VAL A 15 9.10 13.42 21.17
C VAL A 15 9.10 11.92 20.89
N LEU A 16 8.63 11.49 19.71
CA LEU A 16 8.68 10.09 19.28
C LEU A 16 10.12 9.57 19.20
N MET A 17 11.04 10.35 18.63
CA MET A 17 12.46 10.00 18.55
C MET A 17 13.14 9.92 19.93
N LEU A 18 12.75 10.80 20.86
CA LEU A 18 13.29 10.79 22.22
C LEU A 18 12.76 9.62 23.06
N VAL A 19 11.52 9.22 22.84
CA VAL A 19 10.90 8.05 23.48
C VAL A 19 11.52 6.77 22.93
N ASP A 20 11.73 6.68 21.63
CA ASP A 20 12.37 5.53 20.99
C ASP A 20 13.84 5.35 21.44
N GLY A 21 14.60 6.43 21.47
CA GLY A 21 15.99 6.41 21.97
C GLY A 21 16.14 6.01 23.44
N LYS A 22 15.07 6.13 24.24
CA LYS A 22 15.09 5.79 25.67
C LYS A 22 14.59 4.36 25.97
N TYR A 23 13.71 3.81 25.14
CA TYR A 23 13.02 2.55 25.42
C TYR A 23 13.32 1.43 24.42
N GLY A 24 14.01 1.74 23.30
CA GLY A 24 14.40 0.75 22.28
C GLY A 24 13.20 -0.03 21.71
N LEU A 25 12.04 0.64 21.57
CA LEU A 25 10.79 0.00 21.20
C LEU A 25 10.75 -0.42 19.73
N PHE A 26 11.63 0.16 18.92
CA PHE A 26 11.78 -0.21 17.52
C PHE A 26 13.26 -0.52 17.25
N ASP A 27 13.55 -1.62 16.57
CA ASP A 27 14.90 -1.87 16.05
C ASP A 27 15.14 -0.96 14.83
N THR A 28 15.45 0.30 15.15
CA THR A 28 15.57 1.42 14.19
C THR A 28 16.90 1.44 13.45
N THR A 29 17.80 0.51 13.72
CA THR A 29 19.15 0.55 13.14
C THR A 29 19.22 0.09 11.69
N ALA A 30 18.29 -0.75 11.23
CA ALA A 30 18.28 -1.25 9.86
C ALA A 30 17.69 -0.23 8.82
N PRO A 31 16.51 0.41 9.04
CA PRO A 31 15.96 1.35 8.06
C PRO A 31 16.66 2.72 8.07
N TYR A 32 17.19 3.20 9.19
CA TYR A 32 17.77 4.54 9.29
C TYR A 32 19.17 4.68 8.70
N ARG A 33 19.94 3.61 8.56
CA ARG A 33 21.21 3.66 7.82
C ARG A 33 21.02 4.03 6.36
N HIS A 34 19.84 3.75 5.80
CA HIS A 34 19.47 4.20 4.44
C HIS A 34 18.96 5.66 4.43
N LEU A 35 18.28 6.14 5.47
CA LEU A 35 17.78 7.52 5.56
C LEU A 35 18.90 8.58 5.67
N VAL A 36 20.02 8.28 6.30
CA VAL A 36 21.17 9.21 6.36
C VAL A 36 21.77 9.42 4.96
N ARG A 37 21.77 8.40 4.10
CA ARG A 37 22.14 8.57 2.67
C ARG A 37 21.10 9.34 1.87
N ILE A 38 19.86 9.41 2.31
CA ILE A 38 18.75 10.11 1.65
C ILE A 38 18.80 11.61 1.91
N GLU A 39 19.30 12.09 3.05
CA GLU A 39 19.49 13.53 3.26
C GLU A 39 20.57 14.10 2.33
N GLU A 40 21.59 13.33 2.01
CA GLU A 40 22.58 13.70 0.98
C GLU A 40 21.95 13.69 -0.43
N ALA A 41 20.97 12.80 -0.69
CA ALA A 41 20.26 12.74 -1.98
C ALA A 41 19.12 13.77 -2.11
N LYS A 42 18.57 14.30 -1.02
CA LYS A 42 17.56 15.38 -1.07
C LYS A 42 18.08 16.71 -1.59
N GLY A 43 19.39 16.88 -1.66
CA GLY A 43 20.04 18.02 -2.30
C GLY A 43 20.21 17.87 -3.83
N ALA A 44 20.24 16.64 -4.32
CA ALA A 44 20.25 16.33 -5.75
C ALA A 44 18.85 15.86 -6.14
N GLY A 45 18.07 16.66 -6.84
CA GLY A 45 16.79 16.24 -7.40
C GLY A 45 16.94 14.94 -8.20
N LEU A 46 15.83 14.21 -8.42
CA LEU A 46 15.80 13.00 -9.28
C LEU A 46 16.31 13.27 -10.70
N ASP A 47 16.46 14.51 -11.07
CA ASP A 47 17.08 14.99 -12.31
C ASP A 47 18.24 15.93 -11.98
N PRO A 48 19.46 15.41 -11.81
CA PRO A 48 20.65 16.22 -11.54
C PRO A 48 21.16 16.97 -12.79
N GLY A 49 20.37 17.04 -13.85
CA GLY A 49 20.74 17.66 -15.13
C GLY A 49 21.31 16.67 -16.15
N THR A 50 22.15 17.16 -17.05
CA THR A 50 22.77 16.31 -18.08
C THR A 50 23.84 15.42 -17.44
N PRO A 51 23.83 14.08 -17.71
CA PRO A 51 24.88 13.20 -17.22
C PRO A 51 26.24 13.57 -17.82
N SER A 52 27.29 13.39 -17.03
CA SER A 52 28.68 13.63 -17.46
C SER A 52 29.20 12.49 -18.33
N ALA A 53 28.69 11.29 -18.16
CA ALA A 53 28.96 10.12 -19.00
C ALA A 53 27.78 9.15 -18.97
N GLU A 54 27.60 8.40 -20.07
CA GLU A 54 26.54 7.39 -20.19
C GLU A 54 27.01 6.13 -20.93
N LYS A 55 26.43 4.99 -20.60
CA LYS A 55 26.68 3.70 -21.24
C LYS A 55 25.39 2.93 -21.37
N SER A 56 25.07 2.49 -22.57
CA SER A 56 23.94 1.63 -22.86
C SER A 56 24.40 0.23 -23.24
N GLY A 57 23.59 -0.76 -22.97
CA GLY A 57 23.87 -2.14 -23.38
C GLY A 57 22.62 -3.01 -23.40
N LEU A 58 22.78 -4.20 -23.97
CA LEU A 58 21.78 -5.26 -24.04
C LEU A 58 22.39 -6.52 -23.45
N LEU A 59 21.64 -7.17 -22.57
CA LEU A 59 21.93 -8.50 -22.05
C LEU A 59 20.84 -9.46 -22.50
N GLU A 60 21.24 -10.62 -22.98
CA GLU A 60 20.33 -11.69 -23.38
C GLU A 60 20.73 -12.97 -22.67
N GLU A 61 19.85 -13.45 -21.79
CA GLU A 61 20.13 -14.62 -20.96
C GLU A 61 18.96 -15.61 -21.00
N MET A 62 19.23 -16.88 -20.84
CA MET A 62 18.18 -17.89 -20.72
C MET A 62 17.41 -17.70 -19.41
N LEU A 63 16.10 -17.63 -19.51
CA LEU A 63 15.20 -17.56 -18.36
C LEU A 63 13.96 -18.41 -18.68
N GLY A 64 13.81 -19.53 -18.00
CA GLY A 64 12.69 -20.44 -18.22
C GLY A 64 11.44 -20.07 -17.40
N PRO A 65 10.31 -20.72 -17.71
CA PRO A 65 9.10 -20.61 -16.91
C PRO A 65 9.36 -20.94 -15.43
N GLY A 66 8.83 -20.12 -14.52
CA GLY A 66 8.98 -20.30 -13.07
C GLY A 66 10.35 -19.92 -12.51
N GLN A 67 11.37 -19.67 -13.34
CA GLN A 67 12.63 -19.08 -12.90
C GLN A 67 12.44 -17.61 -12.52
N VAL A 68 13.35 -17.07 -11.72
CA VAL A 68 13.28 -15.72 -11.15
C VAL A 68 14.18 -14.76 -11.91
N LEU A 69 13.63 -13.62 -12.35
CA LEU A 69 14.44 -12.44 -12.62
C LEU A 69 14.51 -11.59 -11.34
N ARG A 70 15.71 -11.47 -10.77
CA ARG A 70 15.97 -10.60 -9.62
C ARG A 70 16.74 -9.37 -10.07
N LEU A 71 16.18 -8.17 -9.81
CA LEU A 71 16.78 -6.88 -10.10
C LEU A 71 17.04 -6.12 -8.80
N ASN A 72 18.29 -5.78 -8.55
CA ASN A 72 18.70 -4.96 -7.40
C ASN A 72 19.23 -3.61 -7.92
N ASN A 73 18.54 -2.52 -7.59
CA ASN A 73 18.88 -1.19 -8.06
C ASN A 73 18.81 -0.16 -6.92
N ALA A 74 19.80 0.70 -6.85
CA ALA A 74 19.82 1.78 -5.86
C ALA A 74 19.09 3.02 -6.35
N LEU A 75 19.22 3.35 -7.64
CA LEU A 75 18.63 4.56 -8.24
C LEU A 75 18.40 4.34 -9.74
N GLY A 76 17.19 4.60 -10.18
CA GLY A 76 16.79 4.59 -11.59
C GLY A 76 15.44 3.94 -11.84
N HIS A 77 15.09 3.83 -13.09
CA HIS A 77 13.81 3.31 -13.52
C HIS A 77 13.92 1.83 -13.90
N ILE A 78 12.97 1.05 -13.43
CA ILE A 78 12.85 -0.38 -13.78
C ILE A 78 11.52 -0.60 -14.48
N ASN A 79 11.58 -1.14 -15.70
CA ASN A 79 10.43 -1.57 -16.46
C ASN A 79 10.58 -3.06 -16.80
N VAL A 80 9.64 -3.90 -16.38
CA VAL A 80 9.62 -5.33 -16.67
C VAL A 80 8.33 -5.69 -17.38
N THR A 81 8.44 -6.31 -18.54
CA THR A 81 7.30 -6.77 -19.34
C THR A 81 7.40 -8.25 -19.61
N GLY A 82 6.39 -9.01 -19.22
CA GLY A 82 6.25 -10.42 -19.57
C GLY A 82 5.83 -10.59 -21.03
N THR A 83 6.52 -11.45 -21.74
CA THR A 83 6.27 -11.78 -23.15
C THR A 83 5.86 -13.25 -23.26
N PRO A 84 4.65 -13.56 -23.69
CA PRO A 84 4.20 -14.95 -23.87
C PRO A 84 5.08 -15.70 -24.87
N GLY A 85 5.47 -16.91 -24.51
CA GLY A 85 6.27 -17.79 -25.37
C GLY A 85 7.73 -17.38 -25.53
N ALA A 86 8.22 -16.37 -24.82
CA ALA A 86 9.65 -16.09 -24.77
C ALA A 86 10.38 -17.15 -23.93
N GLU A 87 11.62 -17.45 -24.31
CA GLU A 87 12.49 -18.41 -23.61
C GLU A 87 13.73 -17.73 -23.03
N ARG A 88 13.85 -16.41 -23.24
CA ARG A 88 15.00 -15.60 -22.83
C ARG A 88 14.54 -14.31 -22.18
N ALA A 89 15.36 -13.82 -21.28
CA ALA A 89 15.28 -12.46 -20.80
C ALA A 89 16.16 -11.56 -21.66
N GLN A 90 15.59 -10.44 -22.13
CA GLN A 90 16.31 -9.37 -22.81
C GLN A 90 16.26 -8.13 -21.91
N LEU A 91 17.41 -7.66 -21.46
CA LEU A 91 17.53 -6.51 -20.56
C LEU A 91 18.31 -5.41 -21.27
N ASN A 92 17.60 -4.36 -21.68
CA ASN A 92 18.23 -3.12 -22.12
C ASN A 92 18.54 -2.29 -20.87
N TYR A 93 19.76 -1.80 -20.74
CA TYR A 93 20.16 -0.97 -19.61
C TYR A 93 20.84 0.31 -20.06
N ASN A 94 20.67 1.36 -19.25
CA ASN A 94 21.40 2.62 -19.40
C ASN A 94 22.00 2.99 -18.04
N ILE A 95 23.31 3.18 -18.02
CA ILE A 95 24.04 3.69 -16.85
C ILE A 95 24.36 5.16 -17.10
N TYR A 96 24.00 6.03 -16.17
CA TYR A 96 24.30 7.46 -16.19
C TYR A 96 25.17 7.80 -15.01
N VAL A 97 26.26 8.50 -15.27
CA VAL A 97 27.16 9.03 -14.24
C VAL A 97 27.06 10.55 -14.22
N TYR A 98 26.83 11.12 -13.08
CA TYR A 98 26.78 12.55 -12.83
C TYR A 98 28.01 12.94 -12.01
N ALA A 99 28.93 13.68 -12.60
CA ALA A 99 30.19 14.02 -11.99
C ALA A 99 30.55 15.50 -12.24
N ALA A 100 31.59 15.98 -11.61
CA ALA A 100 32.05 17.38 -11.73
C ALA A 100 32.40 17.78 -13.18
N ASN A 101 32.81 16.83 -14.02
CA ASN A 101 33.08 17.01 -15.43
C ASN A 101 33.04 15.66 -16.18
N GLU A 102 33.07 15.74 -17.52
CA GLU A 102 33.01 14.58 -18.42
C GLU A 102 34.17 13.60 -18.19
N ALA A 103 35.39 14.06 -18.07
CA ALA A 103 36.57 13.19 -17.89
C ALA A 103 36.47 12.34 -16.58
N VAL A 104 35.98 12.93 -15.51
CA VAL A 104 35.72 12.20 -14.24
C VAL A 104 34.57 11.21 -14.43
N GLY A 105 33.52 11.63 -15.14
CA GLY A 105 32.37 10.78 -15.44
C GLY A 105 32.75 9.54 -16.23
N GLU A 106 33.50 9.71 -17.33
CA GLU A 106 33.99 8.63 -18.19
C GLU A 106 34.91 7.67 -17.42
N ALA A 107 35.91 8.20 -16.72
CA ALA A 107 36.85 7.42 -15.94
C ALA A 107 36.16 6.60 -14.81
N TYR A 108 35.02 7.07 -14.30
CA TYR A 108 34.24 6.33 -13.34
C TYR A 108 33.33 5.29 -14.03
N LEU A 109 32.71 5.65 -15.14
CA LEU A 109 31.85 4.78 -15.94
C LEU A 109 32.59 3.51 -16.40
N ASP A 110 33.86 3.62 -16.79
CA ASP A 110 34.71 2.48 -17.17
C ASP A 110 34.94 1.47 -16.05
N ARG A 111 34.70 1.86 -14.80
CA ARG A 111 34.82 1.00 -13.63
C ARG A 111 33.49 0.38 -13.18
N LEU A 112 32.39 0.77 -13.84
CA LEU A 112 31.06 0.22 -13.59
C LEU A 112 30.80 -0.99 -14.47
N ASP A 113 30.19 -2.01 -13.90
CA ASP A 113 29.84 -3.23 -14.62
C ASP A 113 28.44 -3.71 -14.20
N ILE A 114 27.71 -4.31 -15.15
CA ILE A 114 26.47 -5.02 -14.86
C ILE A 114 26.81 -6.48 -14.65
N ARG A 115 26.69 -6.92 -13.42
CA ARG A 115 26.89 -8.33 -13.07
C ARG A 115 25.57 -9.09 -13.24
N VAL A 116 25.63 -10.13 -14.07
CA VAL A 116 24.58 -11.13 -14.18
C VAL A 116 25.09 -12.42 -13.56
N VAL A 117 24.35 -12.95 -12.61
CA VAL A 117 24.61 -14.25 -12.01
C VAL A 117 23.47 -15.16 -12.39
N GLN A 118 23.77 -16.09 -13.30
CA GLN A 118 22.85 -17.15 -13.68
C GLN A 118 22.96 -18.34 -12.73
N SER A 119 21.81 -18.87 -12.33
CA SER A 119 21.69 -20.06 -11.49
C SER A 119 20.56 -20.95 -11.98
N GLU A 120 20.40 -22.12 -11.40
CA GLU A 120 19.25 -23.00 -11.66
C GLU A 120 17.91 -22.33 -11.32
N THR A 121 17.90 -21.42 -10.36
CA THR A 121 16.69 -20.70 -9.90
C THR A 121 16.37 -19.47 -10.72
N GLY A 122 17.30 -18.94 -11.53
CA GLY A 122 17.09 -17.77 -12.38
C GLY A 122 18.29 -16.84 -12.50
N LEU A 123 18.01 -15.57 -12.76
CA LEU A 123 18.98 -14.51 -13.01
C LEU A 123 18.97 -13.48 -11.88
N ASP A 124 20.14 -13.14 -11.34
CA ASP A 124 20.36 -11.99 -10.45
C ASP A 124 21.14 -10.93 -11.22
N VAL A 125 20.58 -9.74 -11.37
CA VAL A 125 21.16 -8.64 -12.15
C VAL A 125 21.33 -7.43 -11.25
N ARG A 126 22.53 -6.87 -11.21
CA ARG A 126 22.86 -5.71 -10.39
C ARG A 126 24.00 -4.89 -10.97
N LEU A 127 23.98 -3.60 -10.71
CA LEU A 127 25.14 -2.74 -10.95
C LEU A 127 26.22 -3.01 -9.90
N VAL A 128 27.45 -3.16 -10.37
CA VAL A 128 28.64 -3.26 -9.52
C VAL A 128 29.41 -1.94 -9.58
N GLU A 129 29.51 -1.30 -8.45
CA GLU A 129 30.28 -0.07 -8.26
C GLU A 129 31.56 -0.36 -7.46
N PRO A 130 32.63 0.44 -7.66
CA PRO A 130 33.79 0.43 -6.79
C PRO A 130 33.41 0.67 -5.33
N ALA A 131 34.15 0.07 -4.38
CA ALA A 131 33.86 0.17 -2.96
C ALA A 131 33.87 1.62 -2.43
N LYS A 132 34.65 2.49 -3.09
CA LYS A 132 34.71 3.92 -2.77
C LYS A 132 34.38 4.74 -4.01
N ARG A 133 33.35 5.56 -3.90
CA ARG A 133 32.98 6.57 -4.92
C ARG A 133 33.83 7.81 -4.70
N PRO A 134 34.46 8.39 -5.75
CA PRO A 134 35.12 9.68 -5.65
C PRO A 134 34.14 10.80 -5.26
N GLU A 135 34.62 11.83 -4.58
CA GLU A 135 33.76 12.98 -4.19
C GLU A 135 33.23 13.75 -5.39
N GLU A 136 33.98 13.75 -6.49
CA GLU A 136 33.60 14.39 -7.74
C GLU A 136 32.50 13.65 -8.50
N VAL A 137 32.16 12.38 -8.10
CA VAL A 137 31.05 11.61 -8.67
C VAL A 137 29.86 11.74 -7.74
N HIS A 138 28.89 12.53 -8.12
CA HIS A 138 27.76 12.90 -7.30
C HIS A 138 26.69 11.79 -7.29
N GLN A 139 26.42 11.17 -8.47
CA GLN A 139 25.35 10.21 -8.62
C GLN A 139 25.65 9.19 -9.72
N VAL A 140 25.17 7.97 -9.53
CA VAL A 140 25.09 6.94 -10.57
C VAL A 140 23.65 6.45 -10.63
N ARG A 141 23.07 6.43 -11.83
CA ARG A 141 21.72 5.96 -12.09
C ARG A 141 21.76 4.80 -13.08
N LEU A 142 21.00 3.76 -12.78
CA LEU A 142 20.80 2.61 -13.68
C LEU A 142 19.32 2.51 -14.06
N ASP A 143 19.01 2.69 -15.32
CA ASP A 143 17.70 2.40 -15.87
C ASP A 143 17.71 1.03 -16.55
N VAL A 144 16.70 0.20 -16.28
CA VAL A 144 16.56 -1.15 -16.83
C VAL A 144 15.20 -1.33 -17.48
N SER A 145 15.18 -1.81 -18.72
CA SER A 145 13.97 -2.27 -19.39
C SER A 145 14.16 -3.75 -19.77
N ALA A 146 13.40 -4.62 -19.11
CA ALA A 146 13.48 -6.06 -19.30
C ALA A 146 12.22 -6.61 -19.99
N SER A 147 12.42 -7.41 -21.03
CA SER A 147 11.42 -8.31 -21.62
C SER A 147 11.76 -9.73 -21.18
N ILE A 148 10.81 -10.41 -20.54
CA ILE A 148 11.04 -11.74 -19.94
C ILE A 148 9.92 -12.70 -20.34
N PRO A 149 10.09 -14.01 -20.22
CA PRO A 149 8.99 -14.96 -20.30
C PRO A 149 7.87 -14.57 -19.33
N SER A 150 6.62 -14.54 -19.79
CA SER A 150 5.49 -14.13 -18.95
C SER A 150 5.31 -15.02 -17.71
N GLU A 151 5.70 -16.30 -17.79
CA GLU A 151 5.61 -17.27 -16.70
C GLU A 151 6.77 -17.17 -15.68
N ALA A 152 7.75 -16.33 -15.94
CA ALA A 152 8.86 -16.10 -15.02
C ALA A 152 8.36 -15.38 -13.74
N ARG A 153 9.10 -15.56 -12.66
CA ARG A 153 8.90 -14.83 -11.40
C ARG A 153 9.73 -13.55 -11.42
N VAL A 154 9.22 -12.52 -10.77
CA VAL A 154 9.91 -11.22 -10.70
C VAL A 154 10.18 -10.82 -9.26
N GLU A 155 11.42 -10.47 -8.96
CA GLU A 155 11.82 -9.89 -7.69
C GLU A 155 12.57 -8.58 -7.95
N ILE A 156 11.99 -7.45 -7.56
CA ILE A 156 12.57 -6.12 -7.74
C ILE A 156 12.83 -5.49 -6.38
N TYR A 157 14.05 -5.02 -6.19
CA TYR A 157 14.47 -4.22 -5.05
C TYR A 157 15.03 -2.91 -5.57
N ASN A 158 14.24 -1.83 -5.51
CA ASN A 158 14.61 -0.50 -5.99
C ASN A 158 14.49 0.52 -4.84
N ASN A 159 15.51 1.33 -4.62
CA ASN A 159 15.43 2.35 -3.58
C ASN A 159 14.81 3.65 -4.09
N MET A 160 15.20 4.11 -5.27
CA MET A 160 14.76 5.40 -5.80
C MET A 160 14.49 5.31 -7.29
N GLY A 161 13.29 5.75 -7.69
CA GLY A 161 12.87 5.78 -9.09
C GLY A 161 11.55 5.05 -9.30
N THR A 162 11.12 4.98 -10.55
CA THR A 162 9.85 4.33 -10.88
C THR A 162 10.04 2.83 -11.14
N VAL A 163 9.07 2.05 -10.69
CA VAL A 163 9.00 0.62 -11.01
C VAL A 163 7.71 0.35 -11.77
N ARG A 164 7.83 -0.30 -12.92
CA ARG A 164 6.71 -0.76 -13.75
C ARG A 164 6.85 -2.24 -14.04
N VAL A 165 5.79 -3.00 -13.77
CA VAL A 165 5.72 -4.44 -14.06
C VAL A 165 4.42 -4.72 -14.78
N GLU A 166 4.49 -5.36 -15.95
CA GLU A 166 3.31 -5.67 -16.77
C GLU A 166 3.37 -7.09 -17.36
N ASN A 167 2.20 -7.74 -17.46
CA ASN A 167 2.00 -9.02 -18.15
C ASN A 167 2.84 -10.19 -17.59
N VAL A 168 3.04 -10.23 -16.28
CA VAL A 168 3.78 -11.33 -15.61
C VAL A 168 2.78 -12.28 -14.97
N SER A 169 2.75 -13.54 -15.40
CA SER A 169 1.85 -14.55 -14.85
C SER A 169 2.43 -15.31 -13.65
N GLY A 170 3.72 -15.20 -13.40
CA GLY A 170 4.39 -15.76 -12.23
C GLY A 170 4.25 -14.91 -10.96
N PRO A 171 4.49 -15.50 -9.78
CA PRO A 171 4.53 -14.75 -8.53
C PRO A 171 5.56 -13.62 -8.55
N SER A 172 5.24 -12.49 -7.91
CA SER A 172 6.12 -11.32 -7.95
C SER A 172 6.32 -10.68 -6.57
N ILE A 173 7.53 -10.19 -6.32
CA ILE A 173 7.91 -9.42 -5.14
C ILE A 173 8.49 -8.10 -5.61
N ILE A 174 7.86 -6.99 -5.21
CA ILE A 174 8.25 -5.65 -5.63
C ILE A 174 8.48 -4.79 -4.39
N ASN A 175 9.71 -4.37 -4.20
CA ASN A 175 10.09 -3.42 -3.16
C ASN A 175 10.57 -2.13 -3.82
N ASN A 176 9.87 -1.03 -3.57
CA ASN A 176 10.27 0.30 -4.05
C ASN A 176 10.11 1.34 -2.92
N ALA A 177 11.21 1.95 -2.49
CA ALA A 177 11.18 2.84 -1.36
C ALA A 177 10.78 4.28 -1.70
N PHE A 178 11.15 4.79 -2.88
CA PHE A 178 10.87 6.17 -3.29
C PHE A 178 10.58 6.24 -4.78
N GLY A 179 9.41 6.74 -5.13
CA GLY A 179 8.95 6.92 -6.51
C GLY A 179 7.72 6.08 -6.82
N ASP A 180 7.13 6.30 -7.98
CA ASP A 180 5.87 5.66 -8.32
C ASP A 180 6.06 4.18 -8.71
N THR A 181 5.11 3.35 -8.31
CA THR A 181 5.08 1.93 -8.65
C THR A 181 3.78 1.61 -9.38
N THR A 182 3.90 1.06 -10.58
CA THR A 182 2.76 0.64 -11.40
C THR A 182 2.87 -0.84 -11.74
N ILE A 183 1.86 -1.62 -11.40
CA ILE A 183 1.83 -3.06 -11.63
C ILE A 183 0.52 -3.43 -12.33
N LYS A 184 0.62 -4.12 -13.47
CA LYS A 184 -0.54 -4.49 -14.26
C LYS A 184 -0.43 -5.94 -14.75
N GLU A 185 -1.58 -6.65 -14.70
CA GLU A 185 -1.70 -8.01 -15.27
C GLU A 185 -0.69 -9.00 -14.69
N VAL A 186 -0.77 -9.19 -13.36
CA VAL A 186 -0.01 -10.22 -12.65
C VAL A 186 -0.89 -11.45 -12.41
N GLY A 187 -0.39 -12.62 -12.79
CA GLY A 187 -1.15 -13.88 -12.73
C GLY A 187 -0.95 -14.71 -11.48
N GLY A 188 -0.02 -14.36 -10.60
CA GLY A 188 0.30 -15.08 -9.38
C GLY A 188 0.21 -14.21 -8.14
N LYS A 189 0.62 -14.77 -7.00
CA LYS A 189 0.71 -14.00 -5.76
C LYS A 189 1.64 -12.80 -5.92
N LEU A 190 1.15 -11.63 -5.52
CA LEU A 190 1.89 -10.37 -5.60
C LEU A 190 2.15 -9.82 -4.19
N ASN A 191 3.41 -9.64 -3.85
CA ASN A 191 3.82 -8.93 -2.63
C ASN A 191 4.45 -7.60 -3.03
N VAL A 192 3.95 -6.51 -2.47
CA VAL A 192 4.47 -5.17 -2.72
C VAL A 192 4.82 -4.50 -1.40
N ASP A 193 6.05 -4.04 -1.28
CA ASP A 193 6.47 -3.13 -0.22
C ASP A 193 6.80 -1.77 -0.85
N ALA A 194 5.98 -0.77 -0.52
CA ALA A 194 5.99 0.53 -1.19
C ALA A 194 6.02 1.68 -0.17
N ALA A 195 7.22 2.10 0.24
CA ALA A 195 7.40 3.22 1.16
C ALA A 195 7.59 4.53 0.37
N TYR A 196 6.94 5.62 0.79
CA TYR A 196 7.02 6.95 0.14
C TYR A 196 6.73 6.93 -1.37
N THR A 197 5.77 6.09 -1.79
CA THR A 197 5.42 5.89 -3.20
C THR A 197 3.92 6.04 -3.43
N ASN A 198 3.52 6.37 -4.66
CA ASN A 198 2.18 6.08 -5.13
C ASN A 198 2.18 4.71 -5.81
N LEU A 199 1.26 3.86 -5.38
CA LEU A 199 1.12 2.49 -5.87
C LEU A 199 -0.16 2.35 -6.69
N ASP A 200 -0.04 1.94 -7.94
CA ASP A 200 -1.16 1.57 -8.80
C ASP A 200 -1.04 0.09 -9.19
N VAL A 201 -1.97 -0.74 -8.70
CA VAL A 201 -2.06 -2.15 -9.03
C VAL A 201 -3.37 -2.43 -9.74
N THR A 202 -3.31 -3.04 -10.90
CA THR A 202 -4.50 -3.32 -11.71
C THR A 202 -4.43 -4.71 -12.33
N ARG A 203 -5.50 -5.48 -12.23
CA ARG A 203 -5.65 -6.85 -12.77
C ARG A 203 -4.63 -7.85 -12.21
N VAL A 204 -4.85 -8.25 -10.97
CA VAL A 204 -4.11 -9.35 -10.33
C VAL A 204 -5.01 -10.58 -10.26
N ARG A 205 -4.49 -11.74 -10.68
CA ARG A 205 -5.14 -13.05 -10.54
C ARG A 205 -4.38 -13.86 -9.51
N GLY A 206 -4.65 -13.60 -8.25
CA GLY A 206 -4.00 -14.20 -7.09
C GLY A 206 -4.00 -13.26 -5.90
N ASP A 207 -3.53 -13.74 -4.76
CA ASP A 207 -3.49 -12.94 -3.54
C ASP A 207 -2.53 -11.75 -3.67
N LEU A 208 -2.97 -10.62 -3.12
CA LEU A 208 -2.20 -9.38 -3.07
C LEU A 208 -1.87 -9.01 -1.63
N VAL A 209 -0.59 -8.82 -1.34
CA VAL A 209 -0.13 -8.27 -0.07
C VAL A 209 0.54 -6.93 -0.34
N VAL A 210 0.03 -5.87 0.27
CA VAL A 210 0.58 -4.52 0.19
C VAL A 210 1.06 -4.09 1.56
N LYS A 211 2.34 -3.78 1.66
CA LYS A 211 2.94 -3.16 2.82
C LYS A 211 3.51 -1.79 2.44
N GLY A 212 3.60 -0.89 3.40
CA GLY A 212 4.28 0.37 3.16
C GLY A 212 3.75 1.54 3.98
N SER A 213 4.42 2.68 3.83
CA SER A 213 4.08 3.90 4.55
C SER A 213 4.22 5.11 3.65
N TYR A 214 3.43 6.15 3.94
CA TYR A 214 3.43 7.42 3.21
C TYR A 214 3.14 7.29 1.71
N GLY A 215 2.05 7.88 1.26
CA GLY A 215 1.63 7.89 -0.14
C GLY A 215 0.19 7.43 -0.32
N SER A 216 -0.13 6.95 -1.50
CA SER A 216 -1.45 6.42 -1.82
C SER A 216 -1.35 5.07 -2.53
N SER A 217 -2.37 4.24 -2.35
CA SER A 217 -2.50 2.99 -3.09
C SER A 217 -3.84 2.94 -3.80
N SER A 218 -3.82 2.55 -5.07
CA SER A 218 -5.01 2.27 -5.87
C SER A 218 -4.93 0.83 -6.37
N LEU A 219 -5.81 -0.03 -5.85
CA LEU A 219 -5.84 -1.46 -6.08
C LEU A 219 -7.15 -1.82 -6.78
N ARG A 220 -7.10 -2.29 -8.03
CA ARG A 220 -8.28 -2.50 -8.85
C ARG A 220 -8.26 -3.86 -9.56
N ASN A 221 -9.45 -4.48 -9.67
CA ASN A 221 -9.67 -5.73 -10.38
C ASN A 221 -8.75 -6.84 -9.86
N ILE A 222 -8.94 -7.19 -8.58
CA ILE A 222 -8.15 -8.23 -7.92
C ILE A 222 -9.02 -9.49 -7.79
N ASP A 223 -8.55 -10.58 -8.35
CA ASP A 223 -9.16 -11.91 -8.25
C ASP A 223 -8.34 -12.76 -7.29
N GLY A 224 -8.56 -12.56 -6.00
CA GLY A 224 -7.84 -13.12 -4.86
C GLY A 224 -8.00 -12.29 -3.59
N ASN A 225 -7.46 -12.76 -2.48
CA ASN A 225 -7.51 -12.06 -1.21
C ASN A 225 -6.53 -10.89 -1.17
N VAL A 226 -6.90 -9.83 -0.45
CA VAL A 226 -6.06 -8.63 -0.30
C VAL A 226 -5.71 -8.40 1.17
N THR A 227 -4.42 -8.33 1.45
CA THR A 227 -3.91 -7.92 2.76
C THR A 227 -3.20 -6.56 2.63
N VAL A 228 -3.57 -5.60 3.46
CA VAL A 228 -2.96 -4.26 3.50
C VAL A 228 -2.44 -3.97 4.90
N GLU A 229 -1.16 -3.70 5.01
CA GLU A 229 -0.52 -3.22 6.24
C GLU A 229 0.14 -1.87 5.94
N SER A 230 -0.39 -0.77 6.48
CA SER A 230 0.16 0.54 6.14
C SER A 230 -0.03 1.61 7.21
N ASP A 231 0.93 2.56 7.25
CA ASP A 231 0.86 3.76 8.07
C ASP A 231 0.92 5.01 7.21
N PHE A 232 0.18 6.07 7.60
CA PHE A 232 0.16 7.37 6.89
C PHE A 232 -0.17 7.28 5.39
N ARG A 233 -1.00 6.28 5.02
CA ARG A 233 -1.34 5.99 3.62
C ARG A 233 -2.86 5.89 3.44
N THR A 234 -3.34 6.35 2.30
CA THR A 234 -4.71 6.10 1.87
C THR A 234 -4.73 5.00 0.82
N THR A 235 -5.54 3.99 1.05
CA THR A 235 -5.71 2.84 0.14
C THR A 235 -7.14 2.80 -0.40
N SER A 236 -7.27 2.79 -1.72
CA SER A 236 -8.53 2.58 -2.44
C SER A 236 -8.52 1.19 -3.07
N LEU A 237 -9.56 0.40 -2.80
CA LEU A 237 -9.80 -0.91 -3.40
C LEU A 237 -11.10 -0.87 -4.19
N THR A 238 -11.08 -1.41 -5.40
CA THR A 238 -12.29 -1.48 -6.23
C THR A 238 -12.29 -2.77 -7.03
N ASP A 239 -13.42 -3.47 -7.06
CA ASP A 239 -13.61 -4.73 -7.78
C ASP A 239 -12.61 -5.80 -7.29
N VAL A 240 -12.82 -6.26 -6.05
CA VAL A 240 -12.04 -7.35 -5.43
C VAL A 240 -12.94 -8.57 -5.29
N LYS A 241 -12.49 -9.70 -5.84
CA LYS A 241 -13.13 -11.01 -5.70
C LYS A 241 -12.34 -11.85 -4.70
N GLY A 242 -12.61 -11.63 -3.43
CA GLY A 242 -11.94 -12.25 -2.30
C GLY A 242 -12.06 -11.40 -1.05
N ASP A 243 -11.49 -11.89 0.03
CA ASP A 243 -11.55 -11.22 1.32
C ASP A 243 -10.48 -10.13 1.44
N ILE A 244 -10.83 -9.08 2.20
CA ILE A 244 -9.91 -7.98 2.50
C ILE A 244 -9.60 -7.99 3.99
N GLU A 245 -8.31 -8.04 4.34
CA GLU A 245 -7.82 -7.76 5.69
C GLU A 245 -6.90 -6.54 5.65
N ALA A 246 -7.22 -5.50 6.42
CA ALA A 246 -6.45 -4.26 6.42
C ALA A 246 -6.13 -3.78 7.83
N GLU A 247 -4.86 -3.51 8.09
CA GLU A 247 -4.38 -2.81 9.29
C GLU A 247 -3.74 -1.50 8.87
N ILE A 248 -4.39 -0.37 9.25
CA ILE A 248 -4.01 0.96 8.78
C ILE A 248 -4.01 1.95 9.94
N SER A 249 -2.92 2.67 10.13
CA SER A 249 -2.82 3.75 11.10
C SER A 249 -2.52 5.09 10.43
N PHE A 250 -3.13 6.17 10.92
CA PHE A 250 -2.97 7.53 10.39
C PHE A 250 -3.24 7.67 8.90
N GLY A 251 -4.26 6.96 8.39
CA GLY A 251 -4.56 6.93 6.96
C GLY A 251 -6.03 6.65 6.69
N GLY A 252 -6.30 5.90 5.64
CA GLY A 252 -7.66 5.52 5.31
C GLY A 252 -7.74 4.34 4.36
N ILE A 253 -8.88 3.66 4.42
CA ILE A 253 -9.25 2.64 3.43
C ILE A 253 -10.64 2.96 2.87
N ALA A 254 -10.74 2.91 1.56
CA ALA A 254 -12.00 2.99 0.83
C ALA A 254 -12.14 1.74 -0.05
N ALA A 255 -13.03 0.84 0.33
CA ALA A 255 -13.32 -0.37 -0.40
C ALA A 255 -14.69 -0.28 -1.08
N ASN A 256 -14.75 -0.57 -2.38
CA ASN A 256 -15.97 -0.55 -3.17
C ASN A 256 -16.06 -1.77 -4.08
N GLU A 257 -17.24 -2.37 -4.20
CA GLU A 257 -17.48 -3.55 -5.04
C GLU A 257 -16.61 -4.73 -4.63
N ILE A 258 -16.87 -5.27 -3.43
CA ILE A 258 -16.10 -6.38 -2.85
C ILE A 258 -17.00 -7.64 -2.85
N ASP A 259 -16.53 -8.67 -3.52
CA ASP A 259 -17.16 -10.00 -3.52
C ASP A 259 -16.42 -10.91 -2.51
N GLY A 260 -16.67 -10.69 -1.24
CA GLY A 260 -16.04 -11.33 -0.10
C GLY A 260 -16.33 -10.57 1.20
N ASP A 261 -15.61 -10.89 2.25
CA ASP A 261 -15.67 -10.21 3.55
C ASP A 261 -14.61 -9.11 3.64
N ILE A 262 -14.90 -8.07 4.44
CA ILE A 262 -13.90 -7.03 4.76
C ILE A 262 -13.67 -6.93 6.26
N LYS A 263 -12.41 -7.02 6.68
CA LYS A 263 -11.98 -6.83 8.06
C LYS A 263 -10.93 -5.75 8.13
N THR A 264 -11.20 -4.72 8.93
CA THR A 264 -10.31 -3.58 9.06
C THR A 264 -9.98 -3.29 10.52
N LYS A 265 -8.74 -2.92 10.76
CA LYS A 265 -8.26 -2.47 12.07
C LYS A 265 -7.39 -1.24 11.91
N GLY A 266 -7.52 -0.26 12.80
CA GLY A 266 -6.64 0.90 12.75
C GLY A 266 -6.90 1.94 13.81
N ALA A 267 -5.98 2.91 13.88
CA ALA A 267 -6.09 4.07 14.73
C ALA A 267 -5.90 5.35 13.91
N TYR A 268 -6.64 6.41 14.24
CA TYR A 268 -6.63 7.69 13.49
C TYR A 268 -6.92 7.49 12.00
N THR A 269 -7.92 6.63 11.69
CA THR A 269 -8.17 6.17 10.32
C THR A 269 -9.61 6.41 9.87
N ILE A 270 -9.78 6.57 8.57
CA ILE A 270 -11.09 6.62 7.91
C ILE A 270 -11.31 5.25 7.23
N ILE A 271 -12.35 4.55 7.66
CA ILE A 271 -12.74 3.25 7.13
C ILE A 271 -14.04 3.41 6.34
N GLY A 272 -14.00 3.21 5.04
CA GLY A 272 -15.17 3.19 4.16
C GLY A 272 -15.30 1.85 3.45
N ALA A 273 -16.47 1.22 3.54
CA ALA A 273 -16.80 0.03 2.76
C ALA A 273 -18.18 0.20 2.12
N ARG A 274 -18.24 -0.09 0.81
CA ARG A 274 -19.45 0.04 0.02
C ARG A 274 -19.61 -1.16 -0.91
N ASN A 275 -20.87 -1.62 -1.08
CA ASN A 275 -21.20 -2.73 -1.99
C ASN A 275 -20.34 -3.98 -1.70
N VAL A 276 -20.43 -4.49 -0.49
CA VAL A 276 -19.74 -5.71 -0.02
C VAL A 276 -20.74 -6.85 0.03
N THR A 277 -20.51 -7.94 -0.67
CA THR A 277 -21.43 -9.10 -0.69
C THR A 277 -21.37 -9.92 0.59
N GLY A 278 -20.25 -9.89 1.28
CA GLY A 278 -19.99 -10.53 2.57
C GLY A 278 -20.26 -9.63 3.76
N SER A 279 -19.54 -9.88 4.84
CA SER A 279 -19.61 -9.17 6.11
C SER A 279 -18.58 -8.03 6.16
N ALA A 280 -18.85 -7.00 6.98
CA ALA A 280 -17.93 -5.91 7.23
C ALA A 280 -17.62 -5.78 8.72
N ILE A 281 -16.35 -5.89 9.08
CA ILE A 281 -15.86 -5.80 10.46
C ILE A 281 -14.87 -4.66 10.57
N ALA A 282 -15.08 -3.75 11.52
CA ALA A 282 -14.15 -2.65 11.78
C ALA A 282 -13.82 -2.52 13.27
N HIS A 283 -12.52 -2.41 13.56
CA HIS A 283 -12.03 -2.04 14.86
C HIS A 283 -11.22 -0.74 14.72
N THR A 284 -11.68 0.35 15.37
CA THR A 284 -11.02 1.64 15.19
C THR A 284 -10.97 2.48 16.45
N GLU A 285 -9.92 3.26 16.59
CA GLU A 285 -9.78 4.29 17.60
C GLU A 285 -9.42 5.63 16.93
N TYR A 286 -10.11 6.74 17.31
CA TYR A 286 -9.96 8.09 16.74
C TYR A 286 -10.13 8.14 15.22
N GLY A 287 -11.32 7.73 14.73
CA GLY A 287 -11.53 7.69 13.29
C GLY A 287 -12.97 7.87 12.86
N THR A 288 -13.27 7.35 11.70
CA THR A 288 -14.63 7.31 11.16
C THR A 288 -14.84 5.98 10.46
N VAL A 289 -15.99 5.36 10.71
CA VAL A 289 -16.43 4.15 9.99
C VAL A 289 -17.69 4.49 9.19
N ARG A 290 -17.68 4.16 7.91
CA ARG A 290 -18.84 4.26 7.03
C ARG A 290 -19.04 2.97 6.25
N PHE A 291 -20.13 2.28 6.55
CA PHE A 291 -20.58 1.09 5.82
C PHE A 291 -21.85 1.39 5.03
N GLN A 292 -21.89 0.95 3.77
CA GLN A 292 -23.02 1.15 2.88
C GLN A 292 -23.21 -0.07 1.97
N GLY A 293 -24.42 -0.61 1.89
CA GLY A 293 -24.72 -1.76 1.01
C GLY A 293 -23.89 -3.00 1.36
N ILE A 294 -23.86 -3.38 2.65
CA ILE A 294 -23.21 -4.61 3.13
C ILE A 294 -24.21 -5.73 3.10
N GLY A 295 -23.84 -6.86 2.50
CA GLY A 295 -24.75 -7.97 2.23
C GLY A 295 -25.02 -8.90 3.41
N LYS A 296 -24.11 -8.93 4.41
CA LYS A 296 -24.22 -9.79 5.58
C LYS A 296 -24.04 -9.01 6.89
N ASP A 297 -23.26 -9.54 7.81
CA ASP A 297 -23.09 -8.95 9.13
C ASP A 297 -22.23 -7.68 9.10
N MET A 298 -22.57 -6.72 9.96
CA MET A 298 -21.79 -5.52 10.20
C MET A 298 -21.42 -5.46 11.68
N ILE A 299 -20.12 -5.50 11.96
CA ILE A 299 -19.60 -5.46 13.33
C ILE A 299 -18.62 -4.28 13.45
N VAL A 300 -18.91 -3.35 14.34
CA VAL A 300 -18.05 -2.19 14.59
C VAL A 300 -17.75 -2.07 16.08
N ASP A 301 -16.48 -2.17 16.42
CA ASP A 301 -15.96 -1.84 17.74
C ASP A 301 -15.13 -0.56 17.61
N ALA A 302 -15.64 0.53 18.16
CA ALA A 302 -15.10 1.86 17.93
C ALA A 302 -14.88 2.62 19.24
N ARG A 303 -13.85 3.43 19.27
CA ARG A 303 -13.59 4.36 20.38
C ARG A 303 -13.26 5.74 19.83
N ARG A 304 -13.90 6.79 20.36
CA ARG A 304 -13.70 8.19 19.90
C ARG A 304 -13.82 8.34 18.39
N SER A 305 -14.82 7.65 17.83
CA SER A 305 -15.00 7.53 16.40
C SER A 305 -16.47 7.72 16.04
N ASP A 306 -16.73 8.28 14.88
CA ASP A 306 -18.10 8.34 14.36
C ASP A 306 -18.39 7.14 13.45
N VAL A 307 -19.54 6.50 13.68
CA VAL A 307 -19.98 5.32 12.93
C VAL A 307 -21.23 5.66 12.14
N THR A 308 -21.22 5.43 10.83
CA THR A 308 -22.38 5.60 9.95
C THR A 308 -22.61 4.30 9.17
N ILE A 309 -23.80 3.73 9.31
CA ILE A 309 -24.24 2.58 8.52
C ILE A 309 -25.42 3.01 7.67
N ILE A 310 -25.38 2.70 6.38
CA ILE A 310 -26.44 2.98 5.40
C ILE A 310 -26.89 1.66 4.81
N LEU A 311 -28.13 1.31 5.11
CA LEU A 311 -28.79 0.10 4.59
C LEU A 311 -29.47 0.49 3.26
N GLU A 312 -29.09 -0.20 2.18
CA GLU A 312 -29.68 0.07 0.84
C GLU A 312 -30.89 -0.83 0.56
N GLN A 313 -30.99 -1.94 1.23
CA GLN A 313 -32.11 -2.88 1.09
C GLN A 313 -33.03 -2.83 2.31
N VAL A 314 -34.23 -3.39 2.17
CA VAL A 314 -35.14 -3.54 3.32
C VAL A 314 -34.41 -4.27 4.43
N PRO A 315 -34.35 -3.68 5.62
CA PRO A 315 -33.57 -4.28 6.72
C PRO A 315 -34.09 -5.66 7.11
N ASP A 316 -33.22 -6.63 7.14
CA ASP A 316 -33.47 -7.98 7.67
C ASP A 316 -32.35 -8.32 8.66
N HIS A 317 -32.32 -7.53 9.76
CA HIS A 317 -31.19 -7.54 10.68
C HIS A 317 -31.61 -7.62 12.13
N ARG A 318 -30.78 -8.31 12.90
CA ARG A 318 -30.75 -8.17 14.35
C ARG A 318 -29.82 -7.00 14.67
N ILE A 319 -30.38 -5.94 15.24
CA ILE A 319 -29.70 -4.67 15.51
C ILE A 319 -29.33 -4.61 16.98
N SER A 320 -28.05 -4.44 17.28
CA SER A 320 -27.52 -4.19 18.61
C SER A 320 -26.57 -3.00 18.54
N LEU A 321 -27.02 -1.82 18.92
CA LEU A 321 -26.23 -0.60 18.88
C LEU A 321 -26.03 -0.09 20.30
N GLU A 322 -24.81 0.27 20.60
CA GLU A 322 -24.41 0.82 21.88
C GLU A 322 -23.46 2.00 21.70
N THR A 323 -23.70 3.11 22.37
CA THR A 323 -22.72 4.19 22.52
C THR A 323 -22.68 4.73 23.93
N GLU A 324 -21.49 4.95 24.45
CA GLU A 324 -21.24 5.66 25.70
C GLU A 324 -20.76 7.07 25.39
N ASN A 325 -21.35 8.10 26.06
CA ASN A 325 -20.98 9.51 25.87
C ASN A 325 -21.02 9.98 24.39
N GLY A 326 -22.00 9.48 23.63
CA GLY A 326 -22.24 9.84 22.24
C GLY A 326 -23.72 10.02 21.92
N SER A 327 -24.04 10.27 20.66
CA SER A 327 -25.40 10.24 20.15
C SER A 327 -25.68 8.95 19.39
N LEU A 328 -26.91 8.46 19.47
CA LEU A 328 -27.40 7.34 18.68
C LEU A 328 -28.60 7.81 17.87
N ALA A 329 -28.52 7.75 16.56
CA ALA A 329 -29.53 8.23 15.63
C ALA A 329 -29.95 7.12 14.65
N LEU A 330 -31.25 6.90 14.56
CA LEU A 330 -31.90 6.00 13.61
C LEU A 330 -32.77 6.81 12.65
N GLN A 331 -32.62 6.61 11.36
CA GLN A 331 -33.29 7.43 10.35
C GLN A 331 -34.00 6.59 9.29
N GLY A 332 -35.00 7.18 8.64
CA GLY A 332 -35.82 6.52 7.65
C GLY A 332 -36.78 5.53 8.27
N THR A 333 -36.88 4.32 7.73
CA THR A 333 -37.79 3.27 8.24
C THR A 333 -37.44 2.79 9.65
N LEU A 334 -36.22 3.07 10.13
CA LEU A 334 -35.75 2.72 11.48
C LEU A 334 -36.09 3.79 12.53
N SER A 335 -36.63 4.91 12.15
CA SER A 335 -36.92 6.05 13.07
C SER A 335 -37.89 5.73 14.18
N GLN A 336 -38.69 4.68 14.04
CA GLN A 336 -39.60 4.18 15.08
C GLN A 336 -38.89 3.46 16.23
N LEU A 337 -37.66 3.03 16.03
CA LEU A 337 -36.84 2.38 17.07
C LEU A 337 -36.25 3.47 17.96
N GLN A 338 -36.65 3.51 19.21
CA GLN A 338 -36.23 4.53 20.15
C GLN A 338 -35.02 4.05 20.98
N PRO A 339 -33.95 4.84 21.06
CA PRO A 339 -32.83 4.52 21.94
C PRO A 339 -33.25 4.52 23.41
N GLN A 340 -32.85 3.51 24.14
CA GLN A 340 -32.98 3.45 25.59
C GLN A 340 -31.74 4.10 26.22
N THR A 341 -31.95 4.93 27.24
CA THR A 341 -30.86 5.54 27.99
C THR A 341 -30.63 4.74 29.27
N GLY A 342 -29.44 4.19 29.40
CA GLY A 342 -28.96 3.49 30.58
C GLY A 342 -28.14 4.38 31.52
N GLU A 343 -27.45 3.76 32.47
CA GLU A 343 -26.53 4.44 33.38
C GLU A 343 -25.34 5.08 32.67
N ALA A 344 -24.73 6.07 33.24
CA ALA A 344 -23.52 6.77 32.76
C ALA A 344 -23.64 7.35 31.35
N GLY A 345 -24.84 7.72 30.86
CA GLY A 345 -25.04 8.31 29.55
C GLY A 345 -24.98 7.31 28.40
N LYS A 346 -25.03 6.01 28.70
CA LYS A 346 -25.07 4.92 27.73
C LYS A 346 -26.41 4.93 26.99
N LYS A 347 -26.35 4.87 25.66
CA LYS A 347 -27.53 4.75 24.80
C LYS A 347 -27.48 3.42 24.07
N MET A 348 -28.59 2.73 24.01
CA MET A 348 -28.69 1.39 23.41
C MET A 348 -29.95 1.24 22.57
N VAL A 349 -29.83 0.47 21.49
CA VAL A 349 -30.96 -0.05 20.73
C VAL A 349 -30.75 -1.53 20.50
N ASN A 350 -31.71 -2.36 20.91
CA ASN A 350 -31.78 -3.75 20.57
C ASN A 350 -33.12 -4.00 19.88
N ALA A 351 -33.05 -4.46 18.63
CA ALA A 351 -34.25 -4.70 17.82
C ALA A 351 -34.01 -5.84 16.82
N VAL A 352 -35.10 -6.45 16.39
CA VAL A 352 -35.11 -7.35 15.25
C VAL A 352 -35.99 -6.71 14.18
N VAL A 353 -35.46 -6.52 12.98
CA VAL A 353 -36.18 -5.99 11.83
C VAL A 353 -36.18 -7.07 10.76
N GLY A 354 -37.33 -7.39 10.19
CA GLY A 354 -37.48 -8.54 9.31
C GLY A 354 -37.34 -9.88 10.06
N ALA A 355 -36.74 -10.88 9.46
CA ALA A 355 -36.44 -12.16 10.07
C ALA A 355 -35.20 -12.15 10.98
N GLY A 356 -34.38 -11.10 10.90
CA GLY A 356 -33.14 -10.97 11.65
C GLY A 356 -32.06 -11.95 11.20
N THR A 357 -31.96 -12.15 9.90
CA THR A 357 -31.02 -13.12 9.28
C THR A 357 -29.57 -12.71 9.49
N HIS A 358 -29.29 -11.41 9.41
CA HIS A 358 -27.97 -10.83 9.61
C HIS A 358 -27.90 -9.97 10.86
N SER A 359 -26.70 -9.61 11.31
CA SER A 359 -26.51 -8.76 12.49
C SER A 359 -25.89 -7.40 12.14
N ILE A 360 -26.33 -6.37 12.88
CA ILE A 360 -25.66 -5.07 12.96
C ILE A 360 -25.27 -4.87 14.42
N GLU A 361 -24.01 -5.01 14.70
CA GLU A 361 -23.46 -4.86 16.05
C GLU A 361 -22.51 -3.66 16.07
N VAL A 362 -22.86 -2.63 16.82
CA VAL A 362 -22.00 -1.46 16.99
C VAL A 362 -21.80 -1.21 18.47
N ARG A 363 -20.55 -1.22 18.89
CA ARG A 363 -20.12 -0.76 20.20
C ARG A 363 -19.21 0.43 20.01
N ASN A 364 -19.57 1.58 20.61
CA ASN A 364 -18.79 2.79 20.51
C ASN A 364 -18.63 3.44 21.87
N VAL A 365 -17.43 3.95 22.13
CA VAL A 365 -17.14 4.74 23.34
C VAL A 365 -16.67 6.14 22.93
N GLN A 366 -17.42 7.18 23.30
CA GLN A 366 -17.15 8.58 22.95
C GLN A 366 -17.21 8.86 21.44
N GLY A 367 -18.37 8.65 20.83
CA GLY A 367 -18.61 8.96 19.42
C GLY A 367 -20.05 8.72 19.02
N ASN A 368 -20.42 9.20 17.87
CA ASN A 368 -21.79 9.14 17.37
C ASN A 368 -22.00 7.86 16.55
N VAL A 369 -23.18 7.27 16.71
CA VAL A 369 -23.61 6.14 15.90
C VAL A 369 -24.87 6.52 15.12
N SER A 370 -24.85 6.39 13.81
CA SER A 370 -25.98 6.67 12.93
C SER A 370 -26.25 5.49 12.02
N VAL A 371 -27.46 4.95 12.06
CA VAL A 371 -27.93 3.94 11.13
C VAL A 371 -29.10 4.48 10.33
N LYS A 372 -28.99 4.44 9.01
CA LYS A 372 -29.94 5.02 8.07
C LYS A 372 -30.44 3.97 7.10
N HIS A 373 -31.73 3.97 6.88
CA HIS A 373 -32.34 3.30 5.74
C HIS A 373 -33.17 4.35 5.00
N PRO A 374 -32.66 4.93 3.90
CA PRO A 374 -33.40 5.92 3.15
C PRO A 374 -34.71 5.29 2.64
N PRO A 375 -35.82 6.05 2.63
CA PRO A 375 -37.04 5.56 1.99
C PRO A 375 -36.73 5.31 0.51
N HIS A 376 -37.20 4.19 -0.02
CA HIS A 376 -37.14 3.95 -1.47
C HIS A 376 -37.88 5.08 -2.18
N PRO A 377 -37.33 5.61 -3.31
CA PRO A 377 -38.01 6.60 -4.12
C PRO A 377 -39.33 6.11 -4.73
#